data_ea35052324a4f0e54dc3ded126595484
#
_entry.id   ea35052324a4f0e54dc3ded126595484
#
_cell.length_a   1.000
_cell.length_b   1.000
_cell.length_c   1.000
_cell.angle_alpha   90.00
_cell.angle_beta   90.00
_cell.angle_gamma   90.00
#
_symmetry.space_group_name_H-M   'P 1'
#
loop_
_entity.id
_entity.type
_entity.pdbx_description
1 polymer ?
#
loop_
_entity_poly.entity_id
_entity_poly.type
_entity_poly.pdbx_seq_one_letter_code
_entity_poly.pdbx_strand_id
1 'polypeptide(L)'
;ACDAKLHAGDVVEIVEDSVAALPAAYRLSYRTPRRTLLPAARAVTVNVVGEAVASLSEPQMGNYGTALPVVEQMEGAAVAAVCRELETEYMHLRAISNHVGDKRSEWRVAEAVEALGAAAAAMDE
;
A
#
# COMPACT_ATOMS: atom_id res chain seq x y z
N ALA A 1 -6.33 1.92 -5.18
CA ALA A 1 -6.92 1.88 -3.84
C ALA A 1 -8.14 0.96 -3.79
N CYS A 2 -8.32 0.31 -2.65
CA CYS A 2 -9.51 -0.49 -2.37
C CYS A 2 -10.53 0.28 -1.53
N ASP A 3 -10.18 1.48 -1.11
CA ASP A 3 -10.95 2.27 -0.15
C ASP A 3 -11.36 3.60 -0.78
N ALA A 4 -12.65 3.95 -0.63
CA ALA A 4 -13.19 5.22 -1.14
C ALA A 4 -12.62 6.45 -0.43
N LYS A 5 -11.95 6.28 0.71
CA LYS A 5 -11.31 7.38 1.43
C LYS A 5 -10.04 7.91 0.75
N LEU A 6 -9.46 7.12 -0.15
CA LEU A 6 -8.27 7.50 -0.90
C LEU A 6 -8.66 7.94 -2.31
N HIS A 7 -8.01 8.99 -2.79
CA HIS A 7 -8.29 9.59 -4.10
C HIS A 7 -7.01 9.64 -4.94
N ALA A 8 -7.17 9.68 -6.26
CA ALA A 8 -6.04 9.83 -7.16
C ALA A 8 -5.21 11.07 -6.79
N GLY A 9 -3.90 10.90 -6.72
CA GLY A 9 -2.96 11.93 -6.28
C GLY A 9 -2.64 11.92 -4.79
N ASP A 10 -3.37 11.16 -3.98
CA ASP A 10 -3.03 10.98 -2.57
C ASP A 10 -1.75 10.15 -2.46
N VAL A 11 -0.89 10.50 -1.50
CA VAL A 11 0.31 9.73 -1.17
C VAL A 11 0.17 9.19 0.24
N VAL A 12 0.43 7.90 0.41
CA VAL A 12 0.32 7.23 1.69
C VAL A 12 1.62 6.51 2.04
N GLU A 13 1.84 6.32 3.33
CA GLU A 13 2.94 5.50 3.83
C GLU A 13 2.38 4.12 4.20
N ILE A 14 2.96 3.08 3.63
CA ILE A 14 2.54 1.70 3.88
C ILE A 14 3.23 1.19 5.14
N VAL A 15 2.44 0.88 6.14
CA VAL A 15 2.94 0.39 7.44
C VAL A 15 2.72 -1.11 7.62
N GLU A 16 1.92 -1.73 6.75
CA GLU A 16 1.69 -3.17 6.76
C GLU A 16 1.44 -3.64 5.34
N ASP A 17 2.07 -4.75 4.95
CA ASP A 17 1.90 -5.37 3.63
C ASP A 17 1.68 -6.87 3.80
N SER A 18 0.71 -7.41 3.10
CA SER A 18 0.40 -8.85 3.13
C SER A 18 0.22 -9.38 1.72
N VAL A 19 0.39 -10.69 1.57
CA VAL A 19 0.22 -11.36 0.26
C VAL A 19 -1.17 -11.98 0.20
N ALA A 20 -1.95 -11.62 -0.82
CA ALA A 20 -3.36 -12.01 -0.94
C ALA A 20 -3.55 -13.49 -1.31
N ALA A 21 -2.71 -14.02 -2.19
CA ALA A 21 -2.95 -15.32 -2.83
C ALA A 21 -2.56 -16.54 -2.00
N LEU A 22 -2.06 -16.36 -0.78
CA LEU A 22 -1.61 -17.48 0.06
C LEU A 22 -2.73 -18.00 0.95
N PRO A 23 -2.80 -19.33 1.19
CA PRO A 23 -3.69 -19.88 2.21
C PRO A 23 -3.42 -19.26 3.57
N ALA A 24 -4.44 -19.18 4.43
CA ALA A 24 -4.33 -18.53 5.74
C ALA A 24 -3.16 -19.03 6.58
N ALA A 25 -2.85 -20.32 6.51
CA ALA A 25 -1.74 -20.95 7.26
C ALA A 25 -0.36 -20.46 6.80
N TYR A 26 -0.25 -19.93 5.58
CA TYR A 26 1.02 -19.46 5.00
C TYR A 26 1.01 -17.98 4.71
N ARG A 27 0.02 -17.26 5.21
CA ARG A 27 -0.12 -15.83 4.95
C ARG A 27 1.00 -15.05 5.63
N LEU A 28 1.72 -14.27 4.84
CA LEU A 28 2.82 -13.44 5.33
C LEU A 28 2.35 -12.00 5.46
N SER A 29 2.73 -11.37 6.57
CA SER A 29 2.48 -9.96 6.82
C SER A 29 3.78 -9.29 7.25
N TYR A 30 4.08 -8.16 6.65
CA TYR A 30 5.29 -7.38 6.93
C TYR A 30 4.87 -6.03 7.48
N ARG A 31 5.41 -5.67 8.64
CA ARG A 31 5.13 -4.39 9.29
C ARG A 31 6.39 -3.53 9.36
N THR A 32 6.20 -2.23 9.23
CA THR A 32 7.27 -1.26 9.43
C THR A 32 6.72 -0.06 10.20
N PRO A 33 7.53 0.57 11.08
CA PRO A 33 7.07 1.74 11.81
C PRO A 33 6.76 2.89 10.86
N ARG A 34 5.76 3.70 11.23
CA ARG A 34 5.47 4.94 10.52
C ARG A 34 6.64 5.91 10.69
N ARG A 35 7.14 6.45 9.58
CA ARG A 35 8.35 7.30 9.56
C ARG A 35 8.09 8.71 9.05
N THR A 36 6.89 8.98 8.54
CA THR A 36 6.53 10.27 7.94
C THR A 36 5.26 10.81 8.56
N LEU A 37 4.89 12.04 8.16
CA LEU A 37 3.60 12.62 8.51
C LEU A 37 2.50 12.30 7.50
N LEU A 38 2.82 11.53 6.46
CA LEU A 38 1.83 11.09 5.48
C LEU A 38 0.80 10.17 6.12
N PRO A 39 -0.43 10.12 5.60
CA PRO A 39 -1.42 9.17 6.08
C PRO A 39 -0.89 7.74 5.95
N ALA A 40 -1.12 6.93 6.98
CA ALA A 40 -0.75 5.53 6.97
C ALA A 40 -1.79 4.70 6.23
N ALA A 41 -1.34 3.66 5.54
CA ALA A 41 -2.21 2.73 4.85
C ALA A 41 -1.66 1.31 4.97
N ARG A 42 -2.53 0.35 4.70
CA ARG A 42 -2.18 -1.06 4.62
C ARG A 42 -2.17 -1.45 3.15
N ALA A 43 -1.18 -2.20 2.72
CA ALA A 43 -1.09 -2.70 1.35
C ALA A 43 -1.38 -4.19 1.29
N VAL A 44 -1.90 -4.63 0.16
CA VAL A 44 -2.02 -6.04 -0.18
C VAL A 44 -1.27 -6.25 -1.48
N THR A 45 -0.29 -7.14 -1.45
CA THR A 45 0.47 -7.55 -2.63
C THR A 45 -0.30 -8.64 -3.36
N VAL A 46 -0.62 -8.40 -4.61
CA VAL A 46 -1.42 -9.30 -5.43
C VAL A 46 -0.68 -9.73 -6.69
N ASN A 47 -1.10 -10.83 -7.29
CA ASN A 47 -0.61 -11.29 -8.59
C ASN A 47 -1.55 -10.87 -9.72
N VAL A 48 -2.81 -10.58 -9.39
CA VAL A 48 -3.83 -10.19 -10.36
C VAL A 48 -4.57 -8.97 -9.83
N VAL A 49 -4.76 -7.98 -10.67
CA VAL A 49 -5.49 -6.75 -10.32
C VAL A 49 -6.90 -7.10 -9.82
N GLY A 50 -7.29 -6.54 -8.69
CA GLY A 50 -8.59 -6.78 -8.06
C GLY A 50 -8.60 -7.91 -7.03
N GLU A 51 -7.53 -8.69 -6.91
CA GLU A 51 -7.45 -9.83 -6.01
C GLU A 51 -7.56 -9.43 -4.53
N ALA A 52 -7.07 -8.23 -4.18
CA ALA A 52 -7.11 -7.74 -2.80
C ALA A 52 -8.54 -7.63 -2.27
N VAL A 53 -9.47 -7.15 -3.09
CA VAL A 53 -10.88 -6.97 -2.68
C VAL A 53 -11.49 -8.30 -2.28
N ALA A 54 -11.21 -9.37 -3.02
CA ALA A 54 -11.72 -10.69 -2.71
C ALA A 54 -11.15 -11.27 -1.41
N SER A 55 -9.98 -10.83 -0.98
CA SER A 55 -9.32 -11.33 0.23
C SER A 55 -9.68 -10.52 1.49
N LEU A 56 -10.33 -9.37 1.33
CA LEU A 56 -10.71 -8.51 2.45
C LEU A 56 -12.08 -8.92 2.99
N SER A 57 -12.11 -9.60 4.12
CA SER A 57 -13.35 -9.98 4.79
C SER A 57 -13.84 -8.91 5.76
N GLU A 58 -12.93 -8.19 6.42
CA GLU A 58 -13.25 -7.14 7.39
C GLU A 58 -12.15 -6.08 7.44
N PRO A 59 -12.50 -4.82 7.79
CA PRO A 59 -11.51 -3.79 8.05
C PRO A 59 -10.64 -4.20 9.24
N GLN A 60 -9.33 -4.09 9.11
CA GLN A 60 -8.42 -4.35 10.21
C GLN A 60 -7.99 -3.04 10.85
N MET A 61 -8.03 -3.01 12.17
CA MET A 61 -7.59 -1.87 12.95
C MET A 61 -6.08 -1.79 12.95
N GLY A 62 -5.54 -0.63 12.64
CA GLY A 62 -4.11 -0.37 12.78
C GLY A 62 -3.74 -0.02 14.22
N ASN A 63 -2.43 0.16 14.45
CA ASN A 63 -1.91 0.53 15.76
C ASN A 63 -2.39 1.92 16.24
N TYR A 64 -3.08 2.65 15.38
CA TYR A 64 -3.57 4.01 15.65
C TYR A 64 -5.03 4.04 16.08
N GLY A 65 -5.62 2.87 16.37
CA GLY A 65 -6.99 2.78 16.85
C GLY A 65 -8.07 2.99 15.80
N THR A 66 -7.71 3.11 14.54
CA THR A 66 -8.65 3.27 13.42
C THR A 66 -8.35 2.26 12.32
N ALA A 67 -9.38 1.91 11.55
CA ALA A 67 -9.20 1.05 10.38
C ALA A 67 -8.34 1.79 9.35
N LEU A 68 -7.23 1.19 8.92
CA LEU A 68 -6.37 1.77 7.89
C LEU A 68 -6.98 1.54 6.51
N PRO A 69 -6.90 2.54 5.62
CA PRO A 69 -7.28 2.32 4.24
C PRO A 69 -6.36 1.29 3.58
N VAL A 70 -6.86 0.60 2.58
CA VAL A 70 -6.14 -0.49 1.91
C VAL A 70 -5.82 -0.11 0.48
N VAL A 71 -4.58 -0.37 0.07
CA VAL A 71 -4.13 -0.21 -1.31
C VAL A 71 -3.66 -1.55 -1.86
N GLU A 72 -3.89 -1.77 -3.15
CA GLU A 72 -3.42 -2.94 -3.86
C GLU A 72 -2.18 -2.59 -4.67
N GLN A 73 -1.19 -3.47 -4.65
CA GLN A 73 0.03 -3.31 -5.44
C GLN A 73 0.64 -4.70 -5.69
N MET A 74 1.73 -4.80 -6.44
CA MET A 74 2.23 -6.10 -6.90
C MET A 74 3.68 -6.42 -6.49
N GLU A 75 4.39 -5.51 -5.82
CA GLU A 75 5.83 -5.67 -5.54
C GLU A 75 6.21 -5.58 -4.07
N GLY A 76 5.40 -4.92 -3.26
CA GLY A 76 5.80 -4.48 -1.91
C GLY A 76 6.23 -5.60 -0.99
N ALA A 77 5.51 -6.71 -0.97
CA ALA A 77 5.83 -7.82 -0.08
C ALA A 77 7.20 -8.44 -0.42
N ALA A 78 7.58 -8.48 -1.70
CA ALA A 78 8.88 -8.99 -2.10
C ALA A 78 10.01 -8.09 -1.58
N VAL A 79 9.85 -6.77 -1.69
CA VAL A 79 10.83 -5.81 -1.15
C VAL A 79 10.91 -5.93 0.37
N ALA A 80 9.78 -6.00 1.04
CA ALA A 80 9.72 -6.15 2.49
C ALA A 80 10.43 -7.44 2.96
N ALA A 81 10.21 -8.54 2.24
CA ALA A 81 10.85 -9.82 2.55
C ALA A 81 12.37 -9.73 2.44
N VAL A 82 12.89 -9.11 1.37
CA VAL A 82 14.33 -8.92 1.18
C VAL A 82 14.93 -8.04 2.28
N CYS A 83 14.27 -6.93 2.61
CA CYS A 83 14.72 -6.04 3.67
C CYS A 83 14.75 -6.74 5.03
N ARG A 84 13.75 -7.57 5.32
CA ARG A 84 13.71 -8.37 6.54
C ARG A 84 14.89 -9.35 6.61
N GLU A 85 15.15 -10.07 5.51
CA GLU A 85 16.24 -11.03 5.43
C GLU A 85 17.61 -10.37 5.62
N LEU A 86 17.78 -9.18 5.07
CA LEU A 86 19.02 -8.41 5.19
C LEU A 86 19.08 -7.54 6.46
N GLU A 87 18.06 -7.61 7.32
CA GLU A 87 17.95 -6.79 8.52
C GLU A 87 18.08 -5.30 8.23
N THR A 88 17.51 -4.87 7.10
CA THR A 88 17.55 -3.49 6.62
C THR A 88 16.21 -2.82 6.85
N GLU A 89 16.22 -1.62 7.44
CA GLU A 89 15.03 -0.81 7.56
C GLU A 89 14.59 -0.30 6.19
N TYR A 90 13.29 -0.10 6.00
CA TYR A 90 12.74 0.42 4.76
C TYR A 90 11.55 1.33 5.02
N MET A 91 11.26 2.18 4.05
CA MET A 91 10.09 3.03 4.04
C MET A 91 9.37 2.82 2.71
N HIS A 92 8.05 2.65 2.76
CA HIS A 92 7.25 2.31 1.58
C HIS A 92 6.18 3.39 1.38
N LEU A 93 6.31 4.13 0.29
CA LEU A 93 5.34 5.16 -0.10
C LEU A 93 4.63 4.73 -1.37
N ARG A 94 3.33 5.01 -1.44
CA ARG A 94 2.53 4.77 -2.63
C ARG A 94 1.68 6.00 -2.94
N ALA A 95 1.60 6.36 -4.20
CA ALA A 95 0.66 7.34 -4.68
C ALA A 95 -0.50 6.62 -5.37
N ILE A 96 -1.70 7.13 -5.17
CA ILE A 96 -2.92 6.51 -5.68
C ILE A 96 -3.16 6.97 -7.11
N SER A 97 -3.28 6.03 -8.04
CA SER A 97 -3.61 6.30 -9.44
C SER A 97 -5.08 6.01 -9.76
N ASN A 98 -5.70 5.08 -9.05
CA ASN A 98 -7.05 4.58 -9.35
C ASN A 98 -7.62 3.83 -8.17
N HIS A 99 -8.94 3.58 -8.24
CA HIS A 99 -9.60 2.60 -7.37
C HIS A 99 -9.63 1.25 -8.07
N VAL A 100 -9.65 0.18 -7.27
CA VAL A 100 -9.84 -1.17 -7.81
C VAL A 100 -11.20 -1.24 -8.49
N GLY A 101 -11.25 -1.76 -9.70
CA GLY A 101 -12.46 -1.81 -10.50
C GLY A 101 -12.57 -0.71 -11.55
N ASP A 102 -11.78 0.36 -11.44
CA ASP A 102 -11.74 1.41 -12.45
C ASP A 102 -11.21 0.86 -13.78
N LYS A 103 -11.74 1.36 -14.89
CA LYS A 103 -11.20 1.04 -16.21
C LYS A 103 -9.81 1.62 -16.34
N ARG A 104 -8.93 0.94 -17.06
CA ARG A 104 -7.55 1.38 -17.24
C ARG A 104 -7.45 2.79 -17.83
N SER A 105 -8.39 3.16 -18.69
CA SER A 105 -8.47 4.50 -19.27
C SER A 105 -8.79 5.59 -18.23
N GLU A 106 -9.29 5.21 -17.06
CA GLU A 106 -9.63 6.14 -15.97
C GLU A 106 -8.49 6.30 -14.95
N TRP A 107 -7.40 5.54 -15.10
CA TRP A 107 -6.26 5.61 -14.20
C TRP A 107 -5.49 6.91 -14.38
N ARG A 108 -5.21 7.57 -13.28
CA ARG A 108 -4.54 8.88 -13.26
C ARG A 108 -3.07 8.72 -12.90
N VAL A 109 -2.35 7.95 -13.69
CA VAL A 109 -0.95 7.58 -13.44
C VAL A 109 -0.04 8.81 -13.41
N ALA A 110 -0.22 9.75 -14.33
CA ALA A 110 0.61 10.96 -14.37
C ALA A 110 0.48 11.79 -13.09
N GLU A 111 -0.73 11.96 -12.56
CA GLU A 111 -0.96 12.64 -11.28
C GLU A 111 -0.30 11.90 -10.12
N ALA A 112 -0.41 10.58 -10.10
CA ALA A 112 0.18 9.77 -9.05
C ALA A 112 1.72 9.87 -9.06
N VAL A 113 2.33 9.81 -10.23
CA VAL A 113 3.79 9.93 -10.38
C VAL A 113 4.27 11.30 -9.92
N GLU A 114 3.57 12.36 -10.31
CA GLU A 114 3.91 13.72 -9.89
C GLU A 114 3.79 13.88 -8.37
N ALA A 115 2.70 13.41 -7.78
CA ALA A 115 2.47 13.50 -6.34
C ALA A 115 3.52 12.71 -5.56
N LEU A 116 3.88 11.52 -6.02
CA LEU A 116 4.91 10.70 -5.39
C LEU A 116 6.28 11.39 -5.45
N GLY A 117 6.62 11.95 -6.60
CA GLY A 117 7.87 12.70 -6.76
C GLY A 117 7.95 13.91 -5.83
N ALA A 118 6.87 14.65 -5.68
CA ALA A 118 6.80 15.80 -4.76
C ALA A 118 6.95 15.36 -3.30
N ALA A 119 6.29 14.27 -2.90
CA ALA A 119 6.40 13.75 -1.54
C ALA A 119 7.83 13.26 -1.24
N ALA A 120 8.46 12.58 -2.17
CA ALA A 120 9.83 12.10 -2.01
C ALA A 120 10.82 13.27 -1.92
N ALA A 121 10.67 14.30 -2.74
CA ALA A 121 11.52 15.50 -2.70
C ALA A 121 11.41 16.24 -1.37
N ALA A 122 10.21 16.30 -0.79
CA ALA A 122 9.99 16.95 0.50
C ALA A 122 10.71 16.24 1.66
N MET A 123 11.04 14.98 1.52
CA MET A 123 11.73 14.20 2.55
C MET A 123 13.24 14.44 2.59
N ASP A 124 13.81 14.98 1.52
CA ASP A 124 15.23 15.29 1.44
C ASP A 124 15.59 16.64 2.11
N GLU A 125 14.59 17.35 2.58
CA GLU A 125 14.77 18.66 3.24
C GLU A 125 15.03 18.54 4.76
#